data_c2447a7017b4a8c0989a3bc0c3ad2251
#
_entry.id   c2447a7017b4a8c0989a3bc0c3ad2251
#
_cell.length_a   1.000
_cell.length_b   1.000
_cell.length_c   1.000
_cell.angle_alpha   90.00
_cell.angle_beta   90.00
_cell.angle_gamma   90.00
#
_symmetry.space_group_name_H-M   'P 1'
#
loop_
_entity.id
_entity.type
_entity.pdbx_description
1 polymer ?
#
loop_
_entity_poly.entity_id
_entity_poly.type
_entity_poly.pdbx_seq_one_letter_code
_entity_poly.pdbx_strand_id
1 'polypeptide(L)'
;MSALVLGADQINSWIAQGLWPMFRIAGLFSVMPVLGGGEVPVRARVGLAALVTLILLPTIGDVPAVDPLSATSLLITAQQVLIGVAMGFVVLMVFNAVTLAGESIAITMGLGFALMTDPQNGVQVPTVSQFYMIMATLLFLALNGHHALLLLLSESFRVLPIGEPLGADAVWTLLKWAGIVFSGAIAIALPALVAMLSVNIVTVSYTHLTLPTIYSV
;
A
#
# COMPACT_ATOMS: atom_id res chain seq x y z
N MET A 1 -48.83 18.92 9.17
CA MET A 1 -47.71 18.08 9.66
C MET A 1 -47.78 16.79 8.86
N SER A 2 -47.06 16.74 7.71
CA SER A 2 -46.93 15.51 6.92
C SER A 2 -45.96 14.59 7.69
N ALA A 3 -46.49 13.49 8.22
CA ALA A 3 -45.69 12.44 8.82
C ALA A 3 -44.70 11.97 7.72
N LEU A 4 -43.40 12.06 7.97
CA LEU A 4 -42.35 11.48 7.15
C LEU A 4 -42.53 9.96 7.20
N VAL A 5 -43.31 9.41 6.28
CA VAL A 5 -43.37 7.99 6.02
C VAL A 5 -42.10 7.67 5.22
N LEU A 6 -41.04 7.34 5.94
CA LEU A 6 -39.79 6.82 5.33
C LEU A 6 -40.16 5.48 4.69
N GLY A 7 -40.25 5.44 3.38
CA GLY A 7 -40.45 4.19 2.63
C GLY A 7 -39.21 3.28 2.81
N ALA A 8 -39.39 1.98 2.86
CA ALA A 8 -38.29 1.00 2.97
C ALA A 8 -37.22 1.23 1.88
N ASP A 9 -37.64 1.64 0.67
CA ASP A 9 -36.76 1.95 -0.45
C ASP A 9 -35.83 3.16 -0.16
N GLN A 10 -36.34 4.14 0.58
CA GLN A 10 -35.59 5.34 0.95
C GLN A 10 -34.54 5.03 2.03
N ILE A 11 -34.87 4.16 2.96
CA ILE A 11 -33.93 3.67 3.98
C ILE A 11 -32.82 2.83 3.31
N ASN A 12 -33.21 1.93 2.41
CA ASN A 12 -32.28 1.08 1.66
C ASN A 12 -31.31 1.92 0.81
N SER A 13 -31.78 2.97 0.16
CA SER A 13 -30.92 3.86 -0.62
C SER A 13 -29.90 4.61 0.25
N TRP A 14 -30.30 5.10 1.43
CA TRP A 14 -29.37 5.77 2.35
C TRP A 14 -28.32 4.81 2.91
N ILE A 15 -28.72 3.59 3.25
CA ILE A 15 -27.79 2.54 3.69
C ILE A 15 -26.78 2.23 2.58
N ALA A 16 -27.24 2.04 1.36
CA ALA A 16 -26.40 1.75 0.20
C ALA A 16 -25.39 2.88 -0.09
N GLN A 17 -25.85 4.14 -0.03
CA GLN A 17 -25.00 5.33 -0.23
C GLN A 17 -23.85 5.43 0.79
N GLY A 18 -24.03 4.95 2.01
CA GLY A 18 -23.01 4.96 3.04
C GLY A 18 -22.13 3.70 3.03
N LEU A 19 -22.73 2.51 2.90
CA LEU A 19 -22.02 1.25 3.10
C LEU A 19 -21.02 0.91 1.99
N TRP A 20 -21.40 1.04 0.73
CA TRP A 20 -20.51 0.63 -0.35
C TRP A 20 -19.26 1.51 -0.49
N PRO A 21 -19.35 2.85 -0.40
CA PRO A 21 -18.15 3.66 -0.31
C PRO A 21 -17.28 3.32 0.91
N MET A 22 -17.91 3.06 2.06
CA MET A 22 -17.19 2.68 3.28
C MET A 22 -16.40 1.38 3.09
N PHE A 23 -16.94 0.39 2.38
CA PHE A 23 -16.22 -0.85 2.09
C PHE A 23 -15.01 -0.62 1.18
N ARG A 24 -15.09 0.26 0.17
CA ARG A 24 -13.95 0.62 -0.67
C ARG A 24 -12.86 1.31 0.15
N ILE A 25 -13.24 2.26 0.99
CA ILE A 25 -12.32 3.00 1.87
C ILE A 25 -11.69 2.08 2.91
N ALA A 26 -12.49 1.21 3.53
CA ALA A 26 -11.99 0.22 4.48
C ALA A 26 -11.03 -0.77 3.84
N GLY A 27 -11.30 -1.22 2.61
CA GLY A 27 -10.41 -2.04 1.80
C GLY A 27 -9.06 -1.36 1.56
N LEU A 28 -9.05 -0.08 1.16
CA LEU A 28 -7.83 0.71 1.00
C LEU A 28 -7.04 0.78 2.31
N PHE A 29 -7.68 1.15 3.41
CA PHE A 29 -7.02 1.30 4.72
C PHE A 29 -6.54 -0.01 5.31
N SER A 30 -7.09 -1.15 4.90
CA SER A 30 -6.66 -2.46 5.39
C SER A 30 -5.28 -2.88 4.87
N VAL A 31 -4.90 -2.41 3.69
CA VAL A 31 -3.66 -2.81 2.99
C VAL A 31 -2.61 -1.69 2.98
N MET A 32 -3.04 -0.44 3.10
CA MET A 32 -2.14 0.73 3.04
C MET A 32 -1.06 0.67 4.14
N PRO A 33 0.24 0.86 3.84
CA PRO A 33 1.35 0.65 4.79
C PRO A 33 1.25 1.44 6.09
N VAL A 34 0.78 2.68 6.03
CA VAL A 34 0.71 3.56 7.22
C VAL A 34 -0.46 3.22 8.14
N LEU A 35 -1.58 2.74 7.60
CA LEU A 35 -2.81 2.45 8.36
C LEU A 35 -3.08 0.94 8.46
N GLY A 36 -2.60 0.13 7.51
CA GLY A 36 -2.83 -1.32 7.44
C GLY A 36 -2.00 -2.13 8.43
N GLY A 37 -0.94 -1.57 8.99
CA GLY A 37 -0.07 -2.25 9.95
C GLY A 37 -0.78 -2.64 11.26
N GLY A 38 -0.18 -3.58 11.99
CA GLY A 38 -0.71 -4.07 13.26
C GLY A 38 -0.79 -3.02 14.38
N GLU A 39 -0.13 -1.88 14.24
CA GLU A 39 -0.10 -0.81 15.23
C GLU A 39 -1.42 -0.04 15.34
N VAL A 40 -2.19 0.06 14.24
CA VAL A 40 -3.46 0.78 14.24
C VAL A 40 -4.60 -0.18 14.58
N PRO A 41 -5.30 0.01 15.72
CA PRO A 41 -6.43 -0.83 16.08
C PRO A 41 -7.51 -0.82 14.99
N VAL A 42 -8.10 -1.99 14.72
CA VAL A 42 -9.17 -2.14 13.70
C VAL A 42 -10.32 -1.14 13.95
N ARG A 43 -10.65 -0.88 15.22
CA ARG A 43 -11.71 0.08 15.60
C ARG A 43 -11.40 1.50 15.10
N ALA A 44 -10.15 1.95 15.24
CA ALA A 44 -9.72 3.27 14.79
C ALA A 44 -9.77 3.33 13.24
N ARG A 45 -9.34 2.27 12.56
CA ARG A 45 -9.36 2.15 11.11
C ARG A 45 -10.78 2.21 10.55
N VAL A 46 -11.72 1.46 11.16
CA VAL A 46 -13.14 1.49 10.77
C VAL A 46 -13.75 2.85 11.04
N GLY A 47 -13.46 3.47 12.19
CA GLY A 47 -13.92 4.82 12.51
C GLY A 47 -13.42 5.87 11.52
N LEU A 48 -12.14 5.78 11.13
CA LEU A 48 -11.56 6.65 10.11
C LEU A 48 -12.19 6.43 8.73
N ALA A 49 -12.44 5.17 8.35
CA ALA A 49 -13.12 4.84 7.10
C ALA A 49 -14.54 5.43 7.05
N ALA A 50 -15.29 5.32 8.15
CA ALA A 50 -16.62 5.91 8.27
C ALA A 50 -16.57 7.44 8.16
N LEU A 51 -15.61 8.09 8.83
CA LEU A 51 -15.44 9.55 8.79
C LEU A 51 -15.08 10.03 7.38
N VAL A 52 -14.14 9.38 6.72
CA VAL A 52 -13.76 9.71 5.33
C VAL A 52 -14.94 9.46 4.39
N THR A 53 -15.73 8.40 4.61
CA THR A 53 -16.95 8.15 3.84
C THR A 53 -17.91 9.34 3.95
N LEU A 54 -18.18 9.83 5.16
CA LEU A 54 -19.07 10.97 5.39
C LEU A 54 -18.59 12.24 4.66
N ILE A 55 -17.28 12.48 4.65
CA ILE A 55 -16.67 13.63 3.95
C ILE A 55 -16.83 13.50 2.43
N LEU A 56 -16.65 12.30 1.88
CA LEU A 56 -16.71 12.05 0.44
C LEU A 56 -18.13 11.85 -0.09
N LEU A 57 -19.12 11.58 0.77
CA LEU A 57 -20.52 11.34 0.38
C LEU A 57 -21.06 12.35 -0.65
N PRO A 58 -20.84 13.69 -0.50
CA PRO A 58 -21.35 14.65 -1.47
C PRO A 58 -20.64 14.60 -2.83
N THR A 59 -19.50 13.93 -2.94
CA THR A 59 -18.72 13.81 -4.18
C THR A 59 -19.01 12.50 -4.92
N ILE A 60 -19.69 11.56 -4.25
CA ILE A 60 -20.05 10.26 -4.79
C ILE A 60 -21.34 10.42 -5.58
N GLY A 61 -21.34 9.99 -6.84
CA GLY A 61 -22.51 10.02 -7.71
C GLY A 61 -23.62 9.07 -7.26
N ASP A 62 -24.59 8.85 -8.16
CA ASP A 62 -25.72 7.99 -7.89
C ASP A 62 -25.28 6.54 -7.59
N VAL A 63 -25.82 6.00 -6.53
CA VAL A 63 -25.58 4.63 -6.06
C VAL A 63 -26.74 3.76 -6.48
N PRO A 64 -26.53 2.56 -7.06
CA PRO A 64 -27.60 1.71 -7.51
C PRO A 64 -28.54 1.33 -6.35
N ALA A 65 -29.83 1.53 -6.55
CA ALA A 65 -30.87 1.15 -5.58
C ALA A 65 -31.10 -0.37 -5.65
N VAL A 66 -30.31 -1.14 -4.95
CA VAL A 66 -30.38 -2.60 -4.88
C VAL A 66 -30.75 -3.00 -3.45
N ASP A 67 -31.56 -4.05 -3.33
CA ASP A 67 -31.87 -4.63 -2.01
C ASP A 67 -30.58 -5.06 -1.29
N PRO A 68 -30.29 -4.54 -0.09
CA PRO A 68 -29.07 -4.85 0.66
C PRO A 68 -28.84 -6.33 0.95
N LEU A 69 -29.91 -7.14 0.97
CA LEU A 69 -29.85 -8.58 1.22
C LEU A 69 -29.81 -9.43 -0.07
N SER A 70 -29.72 -8.80 -1.24
CA SER A 70 -29.67 -9.52 -2.52
C SER A 70 -28.28 -10.06 -2.83
N ALA A 71 -28.21 -11.09 -3.67
CA ALA A 71 -26.93 -11.61 -4.20
C ALA A 71 -26.15 -10.52 -4.96
N THR A 72 -26.85 -9.62 -5.63
CA THR A 72 -26.26 -8.47 -6.34
C THR A 72 -25.56 -7.53 -5.37
N SER A 73 -26.16 -7.23 -4.22
CA SER A 73 -25.55 -6.42 -3.17
C SER A 73 -24.26 -7.04 -2.64
N LEU A 74 -24.24 -8.36 -2.45
CA LEU A 74 -23.02 -9.07 -2.02
C LEU A 74 -21.89 -8.96 -3.06
N LEU A 75 -22.23 -9.10 -4.34
CA LEU A 75 -21.26 -8.93 -5.44
C LEU A 75 -20.70 -7.51 -5.50
N ILE A 76 -21.57 -6.49 -5.38
CA ILE A 76 -21.15 -5.08 -5.33
C ILE A 76 -20.21 -4.86 -4.13
N THR A 77 -20.56 -5.38 -2.95
CA THR A 77 -19.74 -5.27 -1.75
C THR A 77 -18.36 -5.89 -1.95
N ALA A 78 -18.31 -7.11 -2.46
CA ALA A 78 -17.05 -7.78 -2.75
C ALA A 78 -16.19 -7.00 -3.75
N GLN A 79 -16.81 -6.44 -4.77
CA GLN A 79 -16.17 -5.60 -5.76
C GLN A 79 -15.61 -4.31 -5.14
N GLN A 80 -16.39 -3.61 -4.29
CA GLN A 80 -15.91 -2.39 -3.63
C GLN A 80 -14.70 -2.68 -2.73
N VAL A 81 -14.73 -3.76 -1.96
CA VAL A 81 -13.58 -4.21 -1.15
C VAL A 81 -12.37 -4.49 -2.05
N LEU A 82 -12.55 -5.21 -3.16
CA LEU A 82 -11.48 -5.52 -4.10
C LEU A 82 -10.85 -4.26 -4.70
N ILE A 83 -11.65 -3.29 -5.12
CA ILE A 83 -11.13 -2.01 -5.64
C ILE A 83 -10.32 -1.28 -4.57
N GLY A 84 -10.84 -1.19 -3.35
CA GLY A 84 -10.13 -0.57 -2.23
C GLY A 84 -8.80 -1.27 -1.92
N VAL A 85 -8.82 -2.58 -1.80
CA VAL A 85 -7.62 -3.41 -1.59
C VAL A 85 -6.62 -3.23 -2.73
N ALA A 86 -7.06 -3.21 -3.99
CA ALA A 86 -6.20 -2.99 -5.14
C ALA A 86 -5.49 -1.62 -5.09
N MET A 87 -6.21 -0.56 -4.73
CA MET A 87 -5.63 0.77 -4.55
C MET A 87 -4.59 0.78 -3.43
N GLY A 88 -4.91 0.19 -2.27
CA GLY A 88 -3.98 0.05 -1.15
C GLY A 88 -2.74 -0.78 -1.52
N PHE A 89 -2.93 -1.81 -2.32
CA PHE A 89 -1.86 -2.69 -2.79
C PHE A 89 -0.86 -1.96 -3.70
N VAL A 90 -1.32 -1.06 -4.57
CA VAL A 90 -0.41 -0.22 -5.38
C VAL A 90 0.51 0.63 -4.49
N VAL A 91 -0.05 1.23 -3.44
CA VAL A 91 0.75 2.00 -2.48
C VAL A 91 1.73 1.09 -1.74
N LEU A 92 1.26 -0.07 -1.26
CA LEU A 92 2.09 -1.08 -0.60
C LEU A 92 3.26 -1.52 -1.48
N MET A 93 3.06 -1.69 -2.79
CA MET A 93 4.13 -2.04 -3.72
C MET A 93 5.27 -1.01 -3.74
N VAL A 94 4.96 0.28 -3.69
CA VAL A 94 5.97 1.34 -3.66
C VAL A 94 6.81 1.23 -2.38
N PHE A 95 6.19 1.02 -1.23
CA PHE A 95 6.90 0.83 0.04
C PHE A 95 7.73 -0.45 0.04
N ASN A 96 7.21 -1.53 -0.52
CA ASN A 96 7.95 -2.80 -0.65
C ASN A 96 9.18 -2.66 -1.56
N ALA A 97 9.13 -1.83 -2.61
CA ALA A 97 10.30 -1.54 -3.42
C ALA A 97 11.43 -0.90 -2.61
N VAL A 98 11.08 0.05 -1.72
CA VAL A 98 12.04 0.70 -0.83
C VAL A 98 12.61 -0.29 0.20
N THR A 99 11.77 -1.14 0.78
CA THR A 99 12.19 -2.18 1.73
C THR A 99 13.15 -3.17 1.08
N LEU A 100 12.81 -3.65 -0.11
CA LEU A 100 13.64 -4.59 -0.89
C LEU A 100 14.99 -3.96 -1.29
N ALA A 101 15.02 -2.65 -1.58
CA ALA A 101 16.26 -1.93 -1.80
C ALA A 101 17.14 -1.94 -0.54
N GLY A 102 16.55 -1.64 0.62
CA GLY A 102 17.24 -1.69 1.90
C GLY A 102 17.79 -3.08 2.24
N GLU A 103 17.06 -4.15 1.94
CA GLU A 103 17.51 -5.53 2.11
C GLU A 103 18.72 -5.84 1.23
N SER A 104 18.66 -5.46 -0.04
CA SER A 104 19.73 -5.67 -1.00
C SER A 104 21.02 -4.97 -0.55
N ILE A 105 20.90 -3.74 -0.04
CA ILE A 105 22.01 -2.97 0.54
C ILE A 105 22.55 -3.67 1.79
N ALA A 106 21.68 -4.08 2.71
CA ALA A 106 22.09 -4.74 3.96
C ALA A 106 22.90 -6.02 3.70
N ILE A 107 22.43 -6.85 2.76
CA ILE A 107 23.13 -8.09 2.38
C ILE A 107 24.52 -7.76 1.82
N THR A 108 24.63 -6.77 0.94
CA THR A 108 25.91 -6.39 0.31
C THR A 108 26.90 -5.80 1.31
N MET A 109 26.39 -5.12 2.35
CA MET A 109 27.18 -4.60 3.47
C MET A 109 27.59 -5.67 4.49
N GLY A 110 27.14 -6.91 4.36
CA GLY A 110 27.35 -7.97 5.36
C GLY A 110 26.48 -7.80 6.62
N LEU A 111 25.53 -6.87 6.61
CA LEU A 111 24.61 -6.59 7.73
C LEU A 111 23.29 -7.37 7.63
N GLY A 112 23.20 -8.38 6.76
CA GLY A 112 21.99 -9.17 6.57
C GLY A 112 21.52 -9.92 7.82
N PHE A 113 22.39 -10.15 8.80
CA PHE A 113 22.05 -10.76 10.10
C PHE A 113 21.75 -9.74 11.20
N ALA A 114 21.95 -8.44 10.97
CA ALA A 114 21.53 -7.39 11.89
C ALA A 114 20.02 -7.16 11.74
N LEU A 115 19.24 -8.02 12.40
CA LEU A 115 17.77 -8.04 12.29
C LEU A 115 17.11 -7.15 13.35
N MET A 116 16.05 -6.48 12.94
CA MET A 116 15.15 -5.72 13.79
C MET A 116 13.72 -6.19 13.54
N THR A 117 12.87 -6.14 14.54
CA THR A 117 11.46 -6.47 14.36
C THR A 117 10.76 -5.31 13.66
N ASP A 118 10.14 -5.60 12.51
CA ASP A 118 9.29 -4.65 11.81
C ASP A 118 8.00 -4.44 12.60
N PRO A 119 7.71 -3.22 13.06
CA PRO A 119 6.52 -2.94 13.84
C PRO A 119 5.21 -3.12 13.04
N GLN A 120 5.26 -2.99 11.71
CA GLN A 120 4.05 -3.10 10.88
C GLN A 120 3.61 -4.55 10.64
N ASN A 121 4.57 -5.45 10.41
CA ASN A 121 4.30 -6.83 10.02
C ASN A 121 4.69 -7.85 11.08
N GLY A 122 5.40 -7.45 12.14
CA GLY A 122 5.87 -8.33 13.21
C GLY A 122 6.95 -9.34 12.78
N VAL A 123 7.54 -9.18 11.60
CA VAL A 123 8.61 -10.03 11.07
C VAL A 123 9.97 -9.40 11.33
N GLN A 124 11.01 -10.24 11.37
CA GLN A 124 12.38 -9.74 11.46
C GLN A 124 12.89 -9.33 10.09
N VAL A 125 13.33 -8.08 9.98
CA VAL A 125 13.89 -7.52 8.76
C VAL A 125 15.26 -6.91 9.05
N PRO A 126 16.16 -6.79 8.05
CA PRO A 126 17.43 -6.10 8.24
C PRO A 126 17.23 -4.66 8.73
N THR A 127 18.04 -4.23 9.67
CA THR A 127 17.96 -2.88 10.27
C THR A 127 18.00 -1.77 9.22
N VAL A 128 18.74 -1.99 8.13
CA VAL A 128 18.82 -1.04 7.01
C VAL A 128 17.46 -0.92 6.31
N SER A 129 16.75 -2.04 6.07
CA SER A 129 15.42 -2.03 5.47
C SER A 129 14.42 -1.25 6.32
N GLN A 130 14.48 -1.45 7.64
CA GLN A 130 13.61 -0.72 8.57
C GLN A 130 13.90 0.78 8.56
N PHE A 131 15.16 1.18 8.47
CA PHE A 131 15.54 2.59 8.31
C PHE A 131 14.96 3.18 7.03
N TYR A 132 15.07 2.47 5.89
CA TYR A 132 14.49 2.92 4.62
C TYR A 132 12.96 3.00 4.69
N MET A 133 12.30 2.05 5.36
CA MET A 133 10.85 2.07 5.53
C MET A 133 10.38 3.29 6.35
N ILE A 134 11.06 3.60 7.46
CA ILE A 134 10.77 4.78 8.28
C ILE A 134 10.96 6.06 7.45
N MET A 135 12.09 6.17 6.73
CA MET A 135 12.37 7.31 5.86
C MET A 135 11.31 7.49 4.77
N ALA A 136 10.89 6.38 4.13
CA ALA A 136 9.83 6.40 3.12
C ALA A 136 8.50 6.87 3.71
N THR A 137 8.15 6.39 4.91
CA THR A 137 6.94 6.81 5.61
C THR A 137 6.95 8.30 5.93
N LEU A 138 8.06 8.80 6.48
CA LEU A 138 8.21 10.22 6.79
C LEU A 138 8.16 11.08 5.53
N LEU A 139 8.82 10.65 4.46
CA LEU A 139 8.82 11.34 3.17
C LEU A 139 7.42 11.36 2.55
N PHE A 140 6.70 10.23 2.59
CA PHE A 140 5.31 10.13 2.13
C PHE A 140 4.41 11.13 2.87
N LEU A 141 4.55 11.26 4.18
CA LEU A 141 3.78 12.21 4.98
C LEU A 141 4.20 13.66 4.70
N ALA A 142 5.51 13.93 4.58
CA ALA A 142 6.04 15.25 4.28
C ALA A 142 5.61 15.79 2.90
N LEU A 143 5.49 14.90 1.91
CA LEU A 143 5.00 15.20 0.57
C LEU A 143 3.47 15.25 0.47
N ASN A 144 2.75 15.17 1.59
CA ASN A 144 1.28 15.10 1.62
C ASN A 144 0.71 13.90 0.82
N GLY A 145 1.42 12.78 0.74
CA GLY A 145 0.99 11.58 0.03
C GLY A 145 -0.36 11.05 0.52
N HIS A 146 -0.67 11.20 1.81
CA HIS A 146 -1.98 10.88 2.36
C HIS A 146 -3.12 11.72 1.76
N HIS A 147 -2.90 13.02 1.48
CA HIS A 147 -3.88 13.85 0.77
C HIS A 147 -4.05 13.42 -0.68
N ALA A 148 -2.95 13.10 -1.38
CA ALA A 148 -3.00 12.60 -2.74
C ALA A 148 -3.81 11.29 -2.82
N LEU A 149 -3.68 10.40 -1.84
CA LEU A 149 -4.48 9.18 -1.76
C LEU A 149 -5.97 9.44 -1.57
N LEU A 150 -6.35 10.42 -0.74
CA LEU A 150 -7.75 10.81 -0.57
C LEU A 150 -8.34 11.40 -1.87
N LEU A 151 -7.56 12.17 -2.61
CA LEU A 151 -7.96 12.68 -3.93
C LEU A 151 -8.13 11.55 -4.94
N LEU A 152 -7.18 10.62 -5.02
CA LEU A 152 -7.28 9.43 -5.88
C LEU A 152 -8.47 8.55 -5.50
N LEU A 153 -8.75 8.40 -4.21
CA LEU A 153 -9.91 7.69 -3.71
C LEU A 153 -11.22 8.35 -4.16
N SER A 154 -11.32 9.67 -4.04
CA SER A 154 -12.48 10.43 -4.54
C SER A 154 -12.65 10.26 -6.05
N GLU A 155 -11.57 10.38 -6.82
CA GLU A 155 -11.60 10.20 -8.27
C GLU A 155 -11.94 8.75 -8.68
N SER A 156 -11.58 7.75 -7.85
CA SER A 156 -11.92 6.36 -8.11
C SER A 156 -13.42 6.10 -8.19
N PHE A 157 -14.24 6.88 -7.49
CA PHE A 157 -15.69 6.77 -7.57
C PHE A 157 -16.26 7.34 -8.88
N ARG A 158 -15.54 8.24 -9.52
CA ARG A 158 -15.91 8.82 -10.82
C ARG A 158 -15.49 7.92 -11.98
N VAL A 159 -14.29 7.32 -11.88
CA VAL A 159 -13.73 6.45 -12.93
C VAL A 159 -14.33 5.04 -12.89
N LEU A 160 -14.62 4.55 -11.69
CA LEU A 160 -15.23 3.24 -11.42
C LEU A 160 -16.44 3.42 -10.50
N PRO A 161 -17.59 3.82 -11.04
CA PRO A 161 -18.84 3.96 -10.27
C PRO A 161 -19.24 2.67 -9.57
N ILE A 162 -20.02 2.81 -8.50
CA ILE A 162 -20.49 1.67 -7.72
C ILE A 162 -21.47 0.85 -8.57
N GLY A 163 -21.20 -0.46 -8.72
CA GLY A 163 -22.02 -1.37 -9.50
C GLY A 163 -21.50 -1.64 -10.92
N GLU A 164 -20.52 -0.88 -11.42
CA GLU A 164 -19.88 -1.21 -12.69
C GLU A 164 -18.86 -2.34 -12.54
N PRO A 165 -18.85 -3.35 -13.44
CA PRO A 165 -17.96 -4.49 -13.32
C PRO A 165 -16.49 -4.11 -13.53
N LEU A 166 -15.58 -4.69 -12.74
CA LEU A 166 -14.15 -4.58 -12.96
C LEU A 166 -13.76 -5.34 -14.24
N GLY A 167 -13.18 -4.64 -15.20
CA GLY A 167 -12.64 -5.28 -16.40
C GLY A 167 -11.44 -6.16 -16.10
N ALA A 168 -11.27 -7.25 -16.84
CA ALA A 168 -10.10 -8.12 -16.71
C ALA A 168 -8.77 -7.38 -16.96
N ASP A 169 -8.79 -6.33 -17.77
CA ASP A 169 -7.62 -5.48 -18.06
C ASP A 169 -7.09 -4.75 -16.81
N ALA A 170 -7.95 -4.43 -15.84
CA ALA A 170 -7.53 -3.82 -14.58
C ALA A 170 -6.64 -4.77 -13.78
N VAL A 171 -6.99 -6.05 -13.72
CA VAL A 171 -6.20 -7.08 -13.03
C VAL A 171 -4.84 -7.26 -13.72
N TRP A 172 -4.81 -7.34 -15.05
CA TRP A 172 -3.56 -7.42 -15.81
C TRP A 172 -2.67 -6.20 -15.62
N THR A 173 -3.25 -5.02 -15.52
CA THR A 173 -2.52 -3.78 -15.24
C THR A 173 -1.88 -3.83 -13.86
N LEU A 174 -2.59 -4.27 -12.82
CA LEU A 174 -2.03 -4.45 -11.47
C LEU A 174 -0.87 -5.46 -11.46
N LEU A 175 -1.00 -6.59 -12.18
CA LEU A 175 0.05 -7.58 -12.27
C LEU A 175 1.31 -7.05 -12.96
N LYS A 176 1.16 -6.23 -14.01
CA LYS A 176 2.29 -5.56 -14.66
C LYS A 176 2.99 -4.56 -13.72
N TRP A 177 2.22 -3.87 -12.87
CA TRP A 177 2.78 -2.96 -11.87
C TRP A 177 3.64 -3.68 -10.83
N ALA A 178 3.39 -4.96 -10.55
CA ALA A 178 4.23 -5.74 -9.65
C ALA A 178 5.70 -5.81 -10.12
N GLY A 179 5.96 -5.79 -11.43
CA GLY A 179 7.31 -5.73 -11.99
C GLY A 179 8.05 -4.43 -11.66
N ILE A 180 7.33 -3.34 -11.42
CA ILE A 180 7.91 -2.03 -11.08
C ILE A 180 8.55 -2.06 -9.68
N VAL A 181 8.07 -2.91 -8.78
CA VAL A 181 8.66 -3.09 -7.44
C VAL A 181 10.13 -3.50 -7.57
N PHE A 182 10.42 -4.50 -8.38
CA PHE A 182 11.78 -4.99 -8.56
C PHE A 182 12.68 -3.99 -9.28
N SER A 183 12.20 -3.37 -10.35
CA SER A 183 12.99 -2.34 -11.06
C SER A 183 13.22 -1.11 -10.21
N GLY A 184 12.23 -0.68 -9.43
CA GLY A 184 12.35 0.41 -8.48
C GLY A 184 13.33 0.10 -7.35
N ALA A 185 13.26 -1.11 -6.77
CA ALA A 185 14.18 -1.56 -5.73
C ALA A 185 15.63 -1.55 -6.22
N ILE A 186 15.88 -2.08 -7.42
CA ILE A 186 17.22 -2.07 -8.03
C ILE A 186 17.68 -0.64 -8.28
N ALA A 187 16.84 0.22 -8.84
CA ALA A 187 17.19 1.61 -9.11
C ALA A 187 17.59 2.38 -7.85
N ILE A 188 16.88 2.16 -6.72
CA ILE A 188 17.19 2.77 -5.42
C ILE A 188 18.48 2.18 -4.83
N ALA A 189 18.67 0.86 -4.94
CA ALA A 189 19.84 0.19 -4.34
C ALA A 189 21.13 0.36 -5.16
N LEU A 190 21.02 0.57 -6.47
CA LEU A 190 22.13 0.52 -7.43
C LEU A 190 23.34 1.38 -7.02
N PRO A 191 23.20 2.65 -6.62
CA PRO A 191 24.36 3.47 -6.23
C PRO A 191 25.15 2.88 -5.05
N ALA A 192 24.42 2.38 -4.04
CA ALA A 192 25.04 1.75 -2.87
C ALA A 192 25.68 0.40 -3.22
N LEU A 193 24.99 -0.42 -4.03
CA LEU A 193 25.51 -1.71 -4.49
C LEU A 193 26.81 -1.54 -5.27
N VAL A 194 26.85 -0.60 -6.21
CA VAL A 194 28.06 -0.32 -7.02
C VAL A 194 29.21 0.15 -6.13
N ALA A 195 28.95 1.06 -5.18
CA ALA A 195 29.97 1.52 -4.25
C ALA A 195 30.53 0.37 -3.41
N MET A 196 29.67 -0.46 -2.80
CA MET A 196 30.08 -1.58 -1.95
C MET A 196 30.81 -2.67 -2.73
N LEU A 197 30.33 -3.00 -3.93
CA LEU A 197 31.03 -3.97 -4.79
C LEU A 197 32.41 -3.46 -5.21
N SER A 198 32.56 -2.17 -5.51
CA SER A 198 33.86 -1.56 -5.84
C SER A 198 34.85 -1.68 -4.66
N VAL A 199 34.38 -1.35 -3.44
CA VAL A 199 35.18 -1.51 -2.22
C VAL A 199 35.62 -2.97 -2.02
N ASN A 200 34.67 -3.91 -2.17
CA ASN A 200 34.95 -5.34 -2.01
C ASN A 200 35.99 -5.84 -3.02
N ILE A 201 35.88 -5.46 -4.29
CA ILE A 201 36.83 -5.84 -5.35
C ILE A 201 38.21 -5.27 -5.02
N VAL A 202 38.33 -3.99 -4.63
CA VAL A 202 39.61 -3.36 -4.28
C VAL A 202 40.25 -4.04 -3.07
N THR A 203 39.45 -4.32 -2.03
CA THR A 203 39.94 -4.97 -0.81
C THR A 203 40.45 -6.38 -1.10
N VAL A 204 39.69 -7.18 -1.85
CA VAL A 204 40.10 -8.54 -2.23
C VAL A 204 41.37 -8.50 -3.10
N SER A 205 41.43 -7.62 -4.12
CA SER A 205 42.60 -7.47 -4.96
C SER A 205 43.84 -7.08 -4.14
N TYR A 206 43.70 -6.14 -3.22
CA TYR A 206 44.80 -5.74 -2.33
C TYR A 206 45.28 -6.90 -1.48
N THR A 207 44.42 -7.63 -0.80
CA THR A 207 44.80 -8.76 0.07
C THR A 207 45.46 -9.90 -0.73
N HIS A 208 44.94 -10.21 -1.93
CA HIS A 208 45.56 -11.27 -2.76
C HIS A 208 46.88 -10.90 -3.39
N LEU A 209 47.10 -9.62 -3.71
CA LEU A 209 48.36 -9.16 -4.33
C LEU A 209 49.44 -8.87 -3.30
N THR A 210 49.13 -8.40 -2.10
CA THR A 210 50.13 -7.96 -1.12
C THR A 210 50.51 -9.03 -0.10
N LEU A 211 49.59 -9.92 0.31
CA LEU A 211 49.91 -10.98 1.27
C LEU A 211 51.01 -11.95 0.82
N PRO A 212 51.05 -12.42 -0.45
CA PRO A 212 52.16 -13.30 -0.89
C PRO A 212 53.53 -12.65 -0.86
N THR A 213 53.61 -11.33 -0.93
CA THR A 213 54.88 -10.61 -0.95
C THR A 213 55.46 -10.36 0.46
N ILE A 214 54.63 -10.41 1.48
CA ILE A 214 55.05 -10.19 2.89
C ILE A 214 55.64 -11.45 3.50
N TYR A 215 55.29 -12.64 3.02
CA TYR A 215 55.80 -13.92 3.53
C TYR A 215 56.99 -14.50 2.75
N SER A 216 57.59 -13.75 1.83
CA SER A 216 58.77 -14.16 1.04
C SER A 216 60.10 -13.57 1.59
N VAL A 217 60.16 -13.26 2.90
CA VAL A 217 61.40 -12.89 3.59
C VAL A 217 61.79 -13.95 4.57
#